data_9b17f6ea9e2ae5f0550ac4f662d9cf88
#
_entry.id   9b17f6ea9e2ae5f0550ac4f662d9cf88
#
_cell.length_a   1.000
_cell.length_b   1.000
_cell.length_c   1.000
_cell.angle_alpha   90.00
_cell.angle_beta   90.00
_cell.angle_gamma   90.00
#
_symmetry.space_group_name_H-M   'P 1'
#
loop_
_entity.id
_entity.type
_entity.pdbx_description
1 polymer ?
#
loop_
_entity_poly.entity_id
_entity_poly.type
_entity_poly.pdbx_seq_one_letter_code
_entity_poly.pdbx_strand_id
1 'polypeptide(L)'
;KLGIELYRELISDEEEWKLFRELHLLKVDESLIYRKFETLSKGEQTKILLAILFTREDGFLLIDEPTNHLDMDGRKIVSEYLKNKKGFLLISHDRDFLDGCINHIISINRNSIDVQSGNFTSWYENKLMKDQFEISQNEKLRKDIKRLKEAARQSQIWSDKVENTKNGVKVSGVKPDKGHIGHQSAKMMKKSKNLENRQNKAIEEKQNLLKDIETKESLL
;
A
#
# COMPACT_ATOMS: atom_id res chain seq x y z
N LYS A 1 -11.06 -30.86 -26.40
CA LYS A 1 -9.90 -31.63 -25.90
C LYS A 1 -10.28 -32.35 -24.61
N LEU A 2 -9.68 -33.51 -24.33
CA LEU A 2 -9.78 -34.22 -23.06
C LEU A 2 -8.81 -33.60 -22.05
N GLY A 3 -9.08 -33.74 -20.75
CA GLY A 3 -8.16 -33.26 -19.74
C GLY A 3 -6.77 -33.93 -19.85
N ILE A 4 -6.71 -35.21 -20.16
CA ILE A 4 -5.47 -35.95 -20.37
C ILE A 4 -4.68 -35.46 -21.60
N GLU A 5 -5.35 -35.00 -22.65
CA GLU A 5 -4.70 -34.43 -23.83
C GLU A 5 -4.03 -33.10 -23.50
N LEU A 6 -4.66 -32.26 -22.65
CA LEU A 6 -4.07 -31.02 -22.15
C LEU A 6 -2.81 -31.31 -21.33
N TYR A 7 -2.86 -32.33 -20.49
CA TYR A 7 -1.67 -32.75 -19.73
C TYR A 7 -0.51 -33.14 -20.64
N ARG A 8 -0.77 -34.00 -21.65
CA ARG A 8 0.24 -34.48 -22.60
C ARG A 8 0.83 -33.39 -23.49
N GLU A 9 0.07 -32.33 -23.78
CA GLU A 9 0.57 -31.17 -24.50
C GLU A 9 1.50 -30.29 -23.64
N LEU A 10 1.28 -30.22 -22.35
CA LEU A 10 2.01 -29.34 -21.45
C LEU A 10 3.18 -30.03 -20.74
N ILE A 11 3.11 -31.35 -20.58
CA ILE A 11 4.05 -32.16 -19.82
C ILE A 11 4.29 -33.46 -20.61
N SER A 12 5.45 -34.10 -20.47
CA SER A 12 5.72 -35.35 -21.19
C SER A 12 4.92 -36.54 -20.63
N ASP A 13 4.61 -37.52 -21.48
CA ASP A 13 3.83 -38.73 -21.13
C ASP A 13 4.43 -39.62 -20.02
N GLU A 14 5.70 -39.41 -19.67
CA GLU A 14 6.45 -40.33 -18.80
C GLU A 14 6.05 -40.31 -17.31
N GLU A 15 5.27 -39.30 -16.88
CA GLU A 15 4.98 -39.05 -15.48
C GLU A 15 3.48 -38.91 -15.14
N GLU A 16 2.60 -39.58 -15.88
CA GLU A 16 1.15 -39.52 -15.64
C GLU A 16 0.76 -39.86 -14.18
N TRP A 17 1.51 -40.70 -13.49
CA TRP A 17 1.27 -41.00 -12.08
C TRP A 17 1.34 -39.74 -11.17
N LYS A 18 2.13 -38.73 -11.52
CA LYS A 18 2.18 -37.44 -10.79
C LYS A 18 0.85 -36.72 -10.92
N LEU A 19 0.26 -36.71 -12.12
CA LEU A 19 -1.05 -36.09 -12.33
C LEU A 19 -2.12 -36.77 -11.47
N PHE A 20 -2.18 -38.08 -11.45
CA PHE A 20 -3.15 -38.82 -10.65
C PHE A 20 -2.99 -38.54 -9.14
N ARG A 21 -1.76 -38.45 -8.67
CA ARG A 21 -1.48 -38.01 -7.29
C ARG A 21 -2.03 -36.61 -7.00
N GLU A 22 -1.82 -35.66 -7.88
CA GLU A 22 -2.31 -34.29 -7.72
C GLU A 22 -3.85 -34.22 -7.77
N LEU A 23 -4.49 -34.97 -8.67
CA LEU A 23 -5.96 -35.11 -8.74
C LEU A 23 -6.52 -35.67 -7.44
N HIS A 24 -5.89 -36.72 -6.89
CA HIS A 24 -6.30 -37.31 -5.62
C HIS A 24 -6.24 -36.31 -4.46
N LEU A 25 -5.16 -35.50 -4.38
CA LEU A 25 -5.01 -34.45 -3.38
C LEU A 25 -6.10 -33.35 -3.50
N LEU A 26 -6.55 -33.07 -4.72
CA LEU A 26 -7.64 -32.13 -5.01
C LEU A 26 -9.04 -32.76 -4.93
N LYS A 27 -9.13 -34.04 -4.55
CA LYS A 27 -10.37 -34.80 -4.49
C LYS A 27 -11.15 -34.75 -5.80
N VAL A 28 -10.46 -34.92 -6.92
CA VAL A 28 -11.02 -35.01 -8.26
C VAL A 28 -11.05 -36.48 -8.69
N ASP A 29 -12.20 -36.92 -9.20
CA ASP A 29 -12.31 -38.27 -9.75
C ASP A 29 -11.44 -38.39 -11.02
N GLU A 30 -10.58 -39.39 -11.04
CA GLU A 30 -9.66 -39.63 -12.14
C GLU A 30 -10.37 -39.85 -13.48
N SER A 31 -11.60 -40.37 -13.49
CA SER A 31 -12.38 -40.55 -14.71
C SER A 31 -12.69 -39.25 -15.45
N LEU A 32 -12.67 -38.13 -14.73
CA LEU A 32 -13.00 -36.80 -15.30
C LEU A 32 -11.96 -36.33 -16.31
N ILE A 33 -10.69 -36.74 -16.21
CA ILE A 33 -9.67 -36.35 -17.18
C ILE A 33 -9.87 -36.96 -18.57
N TYR A 34 -10.64 -38.04 -18.66
CA TYR A 34 -10.98 -38.72 -19.92
C TYR A 34 -12.28 -38.17 -20.54
N ARG A 35 -12.92 -37.20 -19.88
CA ARG A 35 -14.07 -36.47 -20.44
C ARG A 35 -13.63 -35.25 -21.21
N LYS A 36 -14.49 -34.76 -22.10
CA LYS A 36 -14.22 -33.46 -22.77
C LYS A 36 -14.18 -32.36 -21.74
N PHE A 37 -13.07 -31.61 -21.70
CA PHE A 37 -12.82 -30.57 -20.71
C PHE A 37 -13.96 -29.54 -20.63
N GLU A 38 -14.57 -29.20 -21.76
CA GLU A 38 -15.69 -28.26 -21.86
C GLU A 38 -16.98 -28.77 -21.20
N THR A 39 -17.12 -30.07 -20.99
CA THR A 39 -18.30 -30.69 -20.34
C THR A 39 -18.17 -30.75 -18.82
N LEU A 40 -17.04 -30.41 -18.27
CA LEU A 40 -16.78 -30.38 -16.83
C LEU A 40 -17.33 -29.07 -16.24
N SER A 41 -17.72 -29.12 -14.96
CA SER A 41 -18.02 -27.89 -14.22
C SER A 41 -16.79 -26.99 -14.14
N LYS A 42 -16.98 -25.69 -13.97
CA LYS A 42 -15.87 -24.73 -13.86
C LYS A 42 -14.96 -25.03 -12.69
N GLY A 43 -15.51 -25.50 -11.57
CA GLY A 43 -14.73 -25.93 -10.40
C GLY A 43 -13.87 -27.16 -10.68
N GLU A 44 -14.40 -28.17 -11.39
CA GLU A 44 -13.62 -29.34 -11.83
C GLU A 44 -12.52 -28.94 -12.80
N GLN A 45 -12.83 -28.06 -13.78
CA GLN A 45 -11.84 -27.49 -14.70
C GLN A 45 -10.69 -26.83 -13.95
N THR A 46 -11.00 -25.98 -12.96
CA THR A 46 -10.00 -25.30 -12.15
C THR A 46 -9.11 -26.27 -11.39
N LYS A 47 -9.69 -27.27 -10.73
CA LYS A 47 -8.94 -28.29 -9.99
C LYS A 47 -8.04 -29.12 -10.92
N ILE A 48 -8.53 -29.53 -12.09
CA ILE A 48 -7.73 -30.28 -13.06
C ILE A 48 -6.57 -29.43 -13.59
N LEU A 49 -6.80 -28.15 -13.91
CA LEU A 49 -5.73 -27.26 -14.34
C LEU A 49 -4.66 -27.08 -13.25
N LEU A 50 -5.08 -26.91 -12.00
CA LEU A 50 -4.13 -26.85 -10.88
C LEU A 50 -3.33 -28.15 -10.75
N ALA A 51 -3.98 -29.31 -10.86
CA ALA A 51 -3.29 -30.61 -10.85
C ALA A 51 -2.23 -30.68 -11.94
N ILE A 52 -2.58 -30.32 -13.18
CA ILE A 52 -1.66 -30.32 -14.31
C ILE A 52 -0.48 -29.36 -14.07
N LEU A 53 -0.74 -28.14 -13.61
CA LEU A 53 0.31 -27.14 -13.37
C LEU A 53 1.31 -27.57 -12.30
N PHE A 54 0.84 -28.19 -11.22
CA PHE A 54 1.70 -28.61 -10.12
C PHE A 54 2.41 -29.96 -10.35
N THR A 55 2.16 -30.64 -11.47
CA THR A 55 3.02 -31.75 -11.89
C THR A 55 4.35 -31.27 -12.47
N ARG A 56 4.45 -30.00 -12.90
CA ARG A 56 5.72 -29.42 -13.35
C ARG A 56 6.62 -29.14 -12.16
N GLU A 57 7.83 -29.69 -12.21
CA GLU A 57 8.85 -29.45 -11.18
C GLU A 57 9.63 -28.16 -11.42
N ASP A 58 9.69 -27.75 -12.70
CA ASP A 58 10.42 -26.56 -13.12
C ASP A 58 9.47 -25.40 -13.34
N GLY A 59 9.64 -24.36 -12.54
CA GLY A 59 8.92 -23.11 -12.76
C GLY A 59 8.25 -22.54 -11.52
N PHE A 60 7.88 -21.28 -11.66
CA PHE A 60 7.13 -20.54 -10.67
C PHE A 60 5.73 -20.29 -11.23
N LEU A 61 4.70 -20.74 -10.53
CA LEU A 61 3.33 -20.69 -11.01
C LEU A 61 2.68 -19.37 -10.66
N LEU A 62 1.96 -18.79 -11.63
CA LEU A 62 1.09 -17.63 -11.42
C LEU A 62 -0.36 -18.12 -11.44
N ILE A 63 -1.08 -17.92 -10.34
CA ILE A 63 -2.45 -18.36 -10.16
C ILE A 63 -3.31 -17.13 -9.91
N ASP A 64 -4.23 -16.86 -10.83
CA ASP A 64 -5.11 -15.70 -10.76
C ASP A 64 -6.54 -16.13 -10.48
N GLU A 65 -7.11 -15.64 -9.36
CA GLU A 65 -8.49 -15.82 -8.93
C GLU A 65 -9.04 -17.27 -9.03
N PRO A 66 -8.37 -18.29 -8.48
CA PRO A 66 -8.82 -19.68 -8.62
C PRO A 66 -10.14 -19.95 -7.89
N THR A 67 -10.57 -19.06 -7.00
CA THR A 67 -11.78 -19.20 -6.17
C THR A 67 -13.08 -18.86 -6.90
N ASN A 68 -13.02 -18.15 -8.04
CA ASN A 68 -14.19 -17.61 -8.72
C ASN A 68 -15.26 -18.65 -9.11
N HIS A 69 -14.86 -19.90 -9.31
CA HIS A 69 -15.74 -20.97 -9.76
C HIS A 69 -15.81 -22.15 -8.79
N LEU A 70 -15.29 -21.97 -7.59
CA LEU A 70 -15.28 -22.99 -6.55
C LEU A 70 -16.41 -22.73 -5.54
N ASP A 71 -17.12 -23.80 -5.19
CA ASP A 71 -18.01 -23.81 -4.03
C ASP A 71 -17.19 -23.78 -2.70
N MET A 72 -17.88 -23.66 -1.59
CA MET A 72 -17.21 -23.57 -0.26
C MET A 72 -16.29 -24.75 0.03
N ASP A 73 -16.70 -25.97 -0.34
CA ASP A 73 -15.89 -27.17 -0.11
C ASP A 73 -14.71 -27.23 -1.07
N GLY A 74 -14.92 -26.84 -2.33
CA GLY A 74 -13.87 -26.71 -3.32
C GLY A 74 -12.79 -25.72 -2.90
N ARG A 75 -13.16 -24.55 -2.34
CA ARG A 75 -12.22 -23.56 -1.80
C ARG A 75 -11.36 -24.14 -0.67
N LYS A 76 -11.98 -24.85 0.27
CA LYS A 76 -11.24 -25.50 1.37
C LYS A 76 -10.24 -26.53 0.84
N ILE A 77 -10.66 -27.40 -0.09
CA ILE A 77 -9.80 -28.41 -0.69
C ILE A 77 -8.61 -27.76 -1.38
N VAL A 78 -8.85 -26.73 -2.22
CA VAL A 78 -7.78 -26.05 -2.94
C VAL A 78 -6.88 -25.26 -2.00
N SER A 79 -7.41 -24.65 -0.93
CA SER A 79 -6.61 -23.97 0.09
C SER A 79 -5.67 -24.93 0.81
N GLU A 80 -6.17 -26.09 1.29
CA GLU A 80 -5.36 -27.13 1.91
C GLU A 80 -4.29 -27.68 0.95
N TYR A 81 -4.66 -27.86 -0.32
CA TYR A 81 -3.76 -28.30 -1.35
C TYR A 81 -2.60 -27.32 -1.56
N LEU A 82 -2.91 -26.03 -1.77
CA LEU A 82 -1.92 -24.97 -2.00
C LEU A 82 -1.02 -24.73 -0.79
N LYS A 83 -1.54 -24.90 0.44
CA LYS A 83 -0.75 -24.78 1.67
C LYS A 83 0.48 -25.69 1.68
N ASN A 84 0.39 -26.85 1.03
CA ASN A 84 1.47 -27.83 0.95
C ASN A 84 2.35 -27.69 -0.30
N LYS A 85 2.06 -26.69 -1.15
CA LYS A 85 2.82 -26.42 -2.38
C LYS A 85 3.80 -25.27 -2.20
N LYS A 86 4.78 -25.23 -3.07
CA LYS A 86 5.83 -24.19 -3.12
C LYS A 86 5.99 -23.66 -4.54
N GLY A 87 6.58 -22.48 -4.69
CA GLY A 87 6.92 -21.93 -5.99
C GLY A 87 5.72 -21.38 -6.75
N PHE A 88 4.80 -20.68 -6.06
CA PHE A 88 3.67 -20.02 -6.71
C PHE A 88 3.42 -18.60 -6.19
N LEU A 89 2.83 -17.78 -7.02
CA LEU A 89 2.24 -16.49 -6.70
C LEU A 89 0.72 -16.59 -6.92
N LEU A 90 -0.04 -16.23 -5.91
CA LEU A 90 -1.49 -16.30 -5.89
C LEU A 90 -2.09 -14.90 -5.84
N ILE A 91 -3.01 -14.61 -6.73
CA ILE A 91 -3.86 -13.41 -6.71
C ILE A 91 -5.27 -13.86 -6.34
N SER A 92 -5.84 -13.30 -5.29
CA SER A 92 -7.23 -13.54 -4.91
C SER A 92 -7.76 -12.40 -4.03
N HIS A 93 -9.08 -12.19 -4.11
CA HIS A 93 -9.81 -11.28 -3.22
C HIS A 93 -10.50 -12.02 -2.05
N ASP A 94 -10.44 -13.35 -2.03
CA ASP A 94 -10.98 -14.20 -0.96
C ASP A 94 -10.00 -14.28 0.20
N ARG A 95 -10.29 -13.55 1.28
CA ARG A 95 -9.42 -13.42 2.46
C ARG A 95 -9.25 -14.72 3.21
N ASP A 96 -10.34 -15.46 3.41
CA ASP A 96 -10.33 -16.72 4.14
C ASP A 96 -9.53 -17.78 3.37
N PHE A 97 -9.64 -17.77 2.06
CA PHE A 97 -8.85 -18.62 1.18
C PHE A 97 -7.35 -18.30 1.26
N LEU A 98 -6.98 -17.01 1.19
CA LEU A 98 -5.60 -16.56 1.32
C LEU A 98 -5.00 -16.95 2.68
N ASP A 99 -5.74 -16.73 3.78
CA ASP A 99 -5.27 -17.07 5.12
C ASP A 99 -4.98 -18.57 5.31
N GLY A 100 -5.69 -19.40 4.55
CA GLY A 100 -5.50 -20.84 4.60
C GLY A 100 -4.27 -21.38 3.87
N CYS A 101 -3.72 -20.64 2.88
CA CYS A 101 -2.74 -21.24 1.96
C CYS A 101 -1.45 -20.43 1.75
N ILE A 102 -1.39 -19.15 2.17
CA ILE A 102 -0.22 -18.30 1.95
C ILE A 102 0.63 -18.13 3.21
N ASN A 103 1.90 -17.81 3.01
CA ASN A 103 2.85 -17.50 4.08
C ASN A 103 3.62 -16.19 3.85
N HIS A 104 3.43 -15.56 2.69
CA HIS A 104 3.99 -14.26 2.35
C HIS A 104 2.98 -13.46 1.56
N ILE A 105 3.03 -12.14 1.69
CA ILE A 105 2.21 -11.21 0.92
C ILE A 105 3.10 -10.22 0.20
N ILE A 106 2.79 -10.00 -1.07
CA ILE A 106 3.36 -8.94 -1.88
C ILE A 106 2.30 -7.86 -2.04
N SER A 107 2.56 -6.69 -1.48
CA SER A 107 1.68 -5.52 -1.59
C SER A 107 2.28 -4.52 -2.58
N ILE A 108 1.54 -4.23 -3.65
CA ILE A 108 1.93 -3.25 -4.66
C ILE A 108 1.24 -1.93 -4.33
N ASN A 109 2.03 -0.96 -3.84
CA ASN A 109 1.58 0.39 -3.56
C ASN A 109 2.01 1.33 -4.71
N ARG A 110 1.56 2.57 -4.71
CA ARG A 110 1.93 3.55 -5.76
C ARG A 110 3.43 3.75 -5.91
N ASN A 111 4.17 3.74 -4.80
CA ASN A 111 5.60 4.09 -4.77
C ASN A 111 6.51 2.98 -4.26
N SER A 112 5.96 1.85 -3.83
CA SER A 112 6.72 0.74 -3.26
C SER A 112 6.06 -0.61 -3.49
N ILE A 113 6.89 -1.64 -3.50
CA ILE A 113 6.47 -3.03 -3.43
C ILE A 113 6.97 -3.54 -2.08
N ASP A 114 6.06 -3.93 -1.22
CA ASP A 114 6.37 -4.43 0.11
C ASP A 114 6.12 -5.94 0.16
N VAL A 115 7.10 -6.70 0.67
CA VAL A 115 6.98 -8.13 0.89
C VAL A 115 6.98 -8.38 2.39
N GLN A 116 5.95 -9.06 2.89
CA GLN A 116 5.81 -9.38 4.31
C GLN A 116 5.56 -10.87 4.51
N SER A 117 6.18 -11.44 5.54
CA SER A 117 5.87 -12.79 6.00
C SER A 117 4.59 -12.79 6.82
N GLY A 118 3.79 -13.82 6.68
CA GLY A 118 2.53 -14.00 7.40
C GLY A 118 1.36 -14.27 6.46
N ASN A 119 0.19 -14.40 7.05
CA ASN A 119 -1.08 -14.56 6.34
C ASN A 119 -1.74 -13.19 6.07
N PHE A 120 -2.86 -13.20 5.34
CA PHE A 120 -3.57 -11.98 4.98
C PHE A 120 -4.06 -11.20 6.20
N THR A 121 -4.59 -11.88 7.20
CA THR A 121 -5.09 -11.23 8.43
C THR A 121 -3.97 -10.49 9.15
N SER A 122 -2.81 -11.10 9.37
CA SER A 122 -1.69 -10.46 10.05
C SER A 122 -1.13 -9.26 9.27
N TRP A 123 -1.05 -9.37 7.94
CA TRP A 123 -0.66 -8.26 7.07
C TRP A 123 -1.67 -7.10 7.13
N TYR A 124 -2.97 -7.42 7.10
CA TYR A 124 -4.02 -6.41 7.12
C TYR A 124 -4.06 -5.64 8.44
N GLU A 125 -3.89 -6.32 9.57
CA GLU A 125 -3.77 -5.69 10.88
C GLU A 125 -2.55 -4.76 10.96
N ASN A 126 -1.39 -5.22 10.49
CA ASN A 126 -0.18 -4.40 10.42
C ASN A 126 -0.38 -3.17 9.52
N LYS A 127 -1.04 -3.34 8.37
CA LYS A 127 -1.38 -2.24 7.46
C LYS A 127 -2.30 -1.22 8.15
N LEU A 128 -3.34 -1.67 8.83
CA LEU A 128 -4.25 -0.77 9.57
C LEU A 128 -3.51 0.02 10.66
N MET A 129 -2.63 -0.62 11.43
CA MET A 129 -1.83 0.08 12.44
C MET A 129 -0.90 1.11 11.81
N LYS A 130 -0.24 0.77 10.71
CA LYS A 130 0.63 1.69 9.96
C LYS A 130 -0.15 2.89 9.42
N ASP A 131 -1.32 2.64 8.81
CA ASP A 131 -2.20 3.69 8.27
C ASP A 131 -2.66 4.64 9.38
N GLN A 132 -3.10 4.11 10.52
CA GLN A 132 -3.51 4.92 11.68
C GLN A 132 -2.35 5.76 12.24
N PHE A 133 -1.17 5.19 12.32
CA PHE A 133 0.03 5.90 12.75
C PHE A 133 0.38 7.04 11.78
N GLU A 134 0.35 6.78 10.47
CA GLU A 134 0.63 7.79 9.44
C GLU A 134 -0.41 8.90 9.43
N ILE A 135 -1.71 8.57 9.60
CA ILE A 135 -2.79 9.57 9.76
C ILE A 135 -2.52 10.46 10.98
N SER A 136 -2.22 9.85 12.13
CA SER A 136 -1.93 10.60 13.36
C SER A 136 -0.69 11.52 13.19
N GLN A 137 0.34 11.04 12.53
CA GLN A 137 1.53 11.85 12.22
C GLN A 137 1.21 13.01 11.28
N ASN A 138 0.45 12.77 10.21
CA ASN A 138 0.03 13.80 9.28
C ASN A 138 -0.84 14.87 9.95
N GLU A 139 -1.72 14.48 10.87
CA GLU A 139 -2.51 15.46 11.65
C GLU A 139 -1.63 16.33 12.54
N LYS A 140 -0.63 15.74 13.22
CA LYS A 140 0.35 16.50 14.01
C LYS A 140 1.15 17.47 13.14
N LEU A 141 1.64 17.01 12.00
CA LEU A 141 2.37 17.84 11.04
C LEU A 141 1.51 19.00 10.52
N ARG A 142 0.25 18.74 10.17
CA ARG A 142 -0.71 19.78 9.73
C ARG A 142 -0.97 20.82 10.82
N LYS A 143 -1.15 20.39 12.07
CA LYS A 143 -1.30 21.31 13.22
C LYS A 143 -0.05 22.17 13.42
N ASP A 144 1.13 21.60 13.31
CA ASP A 144 2.40 22.30 13.42
C ASP A 144 2.61 23.30 12.28
N ILE A 145 2.31 22.90 11.04
CA ILE A 145 2.37 23.79 9.87
C ILE A 145 1.43 24.99 10.06
N LYS A 146 0.19 24.73 10.51
CA LYS A 146 -0.77 25.79 10.80
C LYS A 146 -0.24 26.75 11.85
N ARG A 147 0.31 26.22 12.96
CA ARG A 147 0.89 27.03 14.04
C ARG A 147 2.08 27.88 13.56
N LEU A 148 2.96 27.30 12.74
CA LEU A 148 4.10 28.03 12.15
C LEU A 148 3.63 29.12 11.19
N LYS A 149 2.63 28.86 10.34
CA LYS A 149 2.04 29.86 9.44
C LYS A 149 1.40 31.02 10.21
N GLU A 150 0.67 30.73 11.28
CA GLU A 150 0.08 31.76 12.15
C GLU A 150 1.16 32.61 12.85
N ALA A 151 2.22 31.98 13.35
CA ALA A 151 3.35 32.69 13.96
C ALA A 151 4.10 33.56 12.93
N ALA A 152 4.31 33.07 11.70
CA ALA A 152 4.89 33.85 10.61
C ALA A 152 4.04 35.08 10.28
N ARG A 153 2.72 34.91 10.15
CA ARG A 153 1.78 36.00 9.90
C ARG A 153 1.79 37.05 11.01
N GLN A 154 1.80 36.60 12.28
CA GLN A 154 1.89 37.54 13.41
C GLN A 154 3.20 38.31 13.41
N SER A 155 4.33 37.65 13.11
CA SER A 155 5.63 38.29 12.99
C SER A 155 5.66 39.34 11.89
N GLN A 156 5.01 39.07 10.74
CA GLN A 156 4.91 40.01 9.65
C GLN A 156 4.06 41.23 10.03
N ILE A 157 2.88 41.03 10.62
CA ILE A 157 2.01 42.14 11.10
C ILE A 157 2.75 43.00 12.12
N TRP A 158 3.55 42.39 12.98
CA TRP A 158 4.33 43.13 13.97
C TRP A 158 5.46 43.94 13.31
N SER A 159 6.14 43.40 12.32
CA SER A 159 7.14 44.07 11.51
C SER A 159 6.55 45.31 10.80
N ASP A 160 5.38 45.14 10.16
CA ASP A 160 4.68 46.21 9.46
C ASP A 160 4.22 47.32 10.43
N LYS A 161 3.76 46.97 11.64
CA LYS A 161 3.43 47.97 12.67
C LYS A 161 4.64 48.76 13.13
N VAL A 162 5.80 48.13 13.30
CA VAL A 162 7.05 48.81 13.68
C VAL A 162 7.53 49.73 12.56
N GLU A 163 7.34 49.32 11.31
CA GLU A 163 7.69 50.18 10.15
C GLU A 163 6.77 51.41 10.03
N ASN A 164 5.48 51.22 10.25
CA ASN A 164 4.51 52.32 10.23
C ASN A 164 4.72 53.31 11.37
N THR A 165 5.25 52.87 12.53
CA THR A 165 5.60 53.78 13.65
C THR A 165 6.81 54.66 13.34
N LYS A 166 7.65 54.33 12.35
CA LYS A 166 8.75 55.20 11.88
C LYS A 166 8.24 56.51 11.26
N ASN A 167 7.07 56.49 10.64
CA ASN A 167 6.52 57.60 9.87
C ASN A 167 5.44 58.37 10.61
N GLY A 168 5.09 58.04 11.85
CA GLY A 168 3.81 58.44 12.41
C GLY A 168 3.74 59.00 13.84
N VAL A 169 4.81 59.52 14.50
CA VAL A 169 4.63 60.26 15.75
C VAL A 169 5.46 61.53 15.72
N LYS A 170 4.81 62.64 15.36
CA LYS A 170 5.29 64.00 15.68
C LYS A 170 4.93 64.24 17.15
N VAL A 171 5.83 63.89 18.07
CA VAL A 171 5.75 64.39 19.43
C VAL A 171 6.38 65.80 19.45
N SER A 172 5.56 66.76 19.80
CA SER A 172 6.00 68.17 19.92
C SER A 172 7.14 68.31 20.89
N GLY A 173 8.31 68.78 20.46
CA GLY A 173 9.38 69.28 21.31
C GLY A 173 10.71 68.50 21.33
N VAL A 174 10.77 67.28 20.82
CA VAL A 174 12.05 66.52 20.80
C VAL A 174 12.28 65.98 19.37
N LYS A 175 13.37 66.37 18.72
CA LYS A 175 13.80 65.76 17.47
C LYS A 175 14.26 64.33 17.73
N PRO A 176 13.54 63.27 17.32
CA PRO A 176 14.01 61.93 17.51
C PRO A 176 15.30 61.72 16.73
N ASP A 177 16.27 61.04 17.36
CA ASP A 177 17.49 60.65 16.66
C ASP A 177 17.14 59.59 15.60
N LYS A 178 16.96 60.09 14.37
CA LYS A 178 16.57 59.30 13.20
C LYS A 178 17.60 58.21 12.88
N GLY A 179 18.86 58.39 13.27
CA GLY A 179 19.94 57.42 13.07
C GLY A 179 19.79 56.19 13.98
N HIS A 180 19.52 56.42 15.26
CA HIS A 180 19.33 55.35 16.22
C HIS A 180 18.09 54.53 15.98
N ILE A 181 16.96 55.21 15.69
CA ILE A 181 15.67 54.55 15.36
C ILE A 181 15.80 53.77 14.05
N GLY A 182 16.48 54.32 13.04
CA GLY A 182 16.75 53.64 11.76
C GLY A 182 17.56 52.36 11.94
N HIS A 183 18.60 52.44 12.78
CA HIS A 183 19.46 51.24 13.08
C HIS A 183 18.72 50.15 13.86
N GLN A 184 17.92 50.52 14.86
CA GLN A 184 17.09 49.56 15.61
C GLN A 184 16.05 48.91 14.72
N SER A 185 15.41 49.67 13.88
CA SER A 185 14.42 49.17 12.94
C SER A 185 15.03 48.23 11.89
N ALA A 186 16.19 48.58 11.32
CA ALA A 186 16.89 47.70 10.39
C ALA A 186 17.32 46.37 11.05
N LYS A 187 17.76 46.45 12.32
CA LYS A 187 18.10 45.25 13.12
C LYS A 187 16.87 44.36 13.40
N MET A 188 15.71 44.95 13.70
CA MET A 188 14.45 44.23 13.88
C MET A 188 13.95 43.63 12.60
N MET A 189 13.98 44.37 11.47
CA MET A 189 13.64 43.84 10.14
C MET A 189 14.52 42.63 9.76
N LYS A 190 15.83 42.73 10.00
CA LYS A 190 16.74 41.63 9.72
C LYS A 190 16.42 40.41 10.58
N LYS A 191 16.07 40.62 11.87
CA LYS A 191 15.61 39.51 12.75
C LYS A 191 14.29 38.90 12.29
N SER A 192 13.31 39.74 11.91
CA SER A 192 12.02 39.28 11.41
C SER A 192 12.17 38.47 10.11
N LYS A 193 12.96 39.00 9.15
CA LYS A 193 13.22 38.30 7.89
C LYS A 193 13.97 36.97 8.07
N ASN A 194 14.92 36.90 9.03
CA ASN A 194 15.60 35.67 9.37
C ASN A 194 14.65 34.66 10.04
N LEU A 195 13.72 35.12 10.88
CA LEU A 195 12.70 34.28 11.51
C LEU A 195 11.73 33.73 10.47
N GLU A 196 11.26 34.59 9.56
CA GLU A 196 10.39 34.22 8.45
C GLU A 196 11.04 33.16 7.54
N ASN A 197 12.29 33.37 7.16
CA ASN A 197 13.03 32.40 6.35
C ASN A 197 13.18 31.05 7.06
N ARG A 198 13.46 31.05 8.38
CA ARG A 198 13.51 29.81 9.18
C ARG A 198 12.14 29.12 9.25
N GLN A 199 11.08 29.89 9.44
CA GLN A 199 9.71 29.36 9.49
C GLN A 199 9.28 28.79 8.15
N ASN A 200 9.55 29.50 7.05
CA ASN A 200 9.24 29.01 5.70
C ASN A 200 10.00 27.72 5.38
N LYS A 201 11.29 27.66 5.72
CA LYS A 201 12.08 26.43 5.56
C LYS A 201 11.52 25.26 6.38
N ALA A 202 11.15 25.51 7.65
CA ALA A 202 10.56 24.51 8.52
C ALA A 202 9.15 24.06 8.01
N ILE A 203 8.38 24.97 7.40
CA ILE A 203 7.10 24.64 6.78
C ILE A 203 7.32 23.74 5.56
N GLU A 204 8.27 24.09 4.71
CA GLU A 204 8.61 23.30 3.51
C GLU A 204 9.11 21.90 3.89
N GLU A 205 10.03 21.80 4.86
CA GLU A 205 10.51 20.52 5.40
C GLU A 205 9.35 19.67 5.94
N LYS A 206 8.43 20.27 6.70
CA LYS A 206 7.26 19.54 7.24
C LYS A 206 6.23 19.19 6.16
N GLN A 207 6.07 20.00 5.12
CA GLN A 207 5.20 19.67 3.98
C GLN A 207 5.74 18.46 3.20
N ASN A 208 7.06 18.39 3.02
CA ASN A 208 7.70 17.25 2.36
C ASN A 208 7.63 15.95 3.18
N LEU A 209 7.41 16.04 4.48
CA LEU A 209 7.19 14.89 5.35
C LEU A 209 5.73 14.40 5.37
N LEU A 210 4.78 15.18 4.83
CA LEU A 210 3.39 14.73 4.70
C LEU A 210 3.36 13.59 3.70
N LYS A 211 2.96 12.41 4.16
CA LYS A 211 2.77 11.25 3.31
C LYS A 211 1.44 11.34 2.59
N ASP A 212 1.44 10.95 1.32
CA ASP A 212 0.21 10.68 0.58
C ASP A 212 -0.43 9.42 1.15
N ILE A 213 -1.43 9.62 2.00
CA ILE A 213 -2.23 8.51 2.50
C ILE A 213 -3.23 8.19 1.40
N GLU A 214 -3.20 6.94 0.94
CA GLU A 214 -4.25 6.44 0.06
C GLU A 214 -5.59 6.54 0.80
N THR A 215 -6.39 7.54 0.43
CA THR A 215 -7.79 7.56 0.83
C THR A 215 -8.45 6.39 0.13
N LYS A 216 -8.95 5.42 0.91
CA LYS A 216 -9.83 4.38 0.38
C LYS A 216 -10.99 5.10 -0.30
N GLU A 217 -11.01 5.10 -1.62
CA GLU A 217 -12.27 5.31 -2.32
C GLU A 217 -13.19 4.19 -1.83
N SER A 218 -14.25 4.56 -1.13
CA SER A 218 -15.32 3.62 -0.79
C SER A 218 -15.85 3.12 -2.14
N LEU A 219 -15.54 1.90 -2.47
CA LEU A 219 -16.25 1.16 -3.50
C LEU A 219 -17.71 1.08 -3.01
N LEU A 220 -18.55 1.93 -3.60
CA LEU A 220 -20.01 1.90 -3.50
C LEU A 220 -20.53 0.65 -4.20
#